data_c6fa485c2c92ded3848b256cd5bbbb95
#
_entry.id   c6fa485c2c92ded3848b256cd5bbbb95
#
_cell.length_a   1.000
_cell.length_b   1.000
_cell.length_c   1.000
_cell.angle_alpha   90.00
_cell.angle_beta   90.00
_cell.angle_gamma   90.00
#
_symmetry.space_group_name_H-M   'P 1'
#
loop_
_entity.id
_entity.type
_entity.pdbx_description
1 polymer ?
#
loop_
_entity_poly.entity_id
_entity_poly.type
_entity_poly.pdbx_seq_one_letter_code
_entity_poly.pdbx_strand_id
1 'polypeptide(L)'
;MKPIVAIVGRPNVGKSMLFNKLIGRRLSIVEDTPGVTRDRIYGETDWNGRKFTLIDTGGIEPRTDNMILEFMRDQAQIAIDNANVIIFLTDIKTGLTASDHEVANMLLRSGKPIVLAVNKMDSTGTVDPDFYEFYNLGLGDPIAVSAVHGHGTGDLLDACVRYFPPEDEEEEEDDAIKVAVIGKPNAGKSSLVNKILGEERVIVSNVAGTTRDAIDSRFTNDQGSFVFIDTAGIRKKSKVEEDIEKYSVLRATMAIERSDVCLIMIDATEGVTEQDTKVAGLAHEAGKASIIVVNKWDLVEKDGKTMDRMREEVRQSLAYMPYAPILFISAKTGQRVDKLFALIDQVSNQASMRITTGMLNTVLADAQTRVQPPTDKGRRLKIYYMTQVGIRPPHFVVFCNDARLFHFSYQRYLENCIRNTFGLEGTPIVLSIRQRGDKEE
;
A
#
# COMPACT_ATOMS: atom_id res chain seq x y z
N MET A 1 9.14 -9.90 -4.40
CA MET A 1 8.09 -9.06 -3.72
C MET A 1 8.36 -9.03 -2.22
N LYS A 2 8.18 -7.90 -1.51
CA LYS A 2 8.36 -7.84 -0.05
C LYS A 2 7.33 -8.74 0.64
N PRO A 3 7.73 -9.61 1.58
CA PRO A 3 6.78 -10.40 2.37
C PRO A 3 5.84 -9.50 3.17
N ILE A 4 4.60 -9.95 3.38
CA ILE A 4 3.59 -9.26 4.17
C ILE A 4 3.32 -10.06 5.44
N VAL A 5 3.42 -9.41 6.60
CA VAL A 5 3.10 -9.98 7.91
C VAL A 5 1.88 -9.25 8.47
N ALA A 6 0.80 -9.97 8.76
CA ALA A 6 -0.42 -9.37 9.33
C ALA A 6 -0.55 -9.72 10.81
N ILE A 7 -0.93 -8.75 11.64
CA ILE A 7 -1.22 -8.95 13.05
C ILE A 7 -2.74 -9.09 13.23
N VAL A 8 -3.18 -10.23 13.73
CA VAL A 8 -4.59 -10.57 13.98
C VAL A 8 -4.78 -10.84 15.47
N GLY A 9 -5.92 -10.51 16.02
CA GLY A 9 -6.24 -10.77 17.43
C GLY A 9 -7.42 -9.93 17.91
N ARG A 10 -7.91 -10.22 19.11
CA ARG A 10 -9.01 -9.49 19.75
C ARG A 10 -8.74 -7.99 19.89
N PRO A 11 -9.75 -7.15 20.05
CA PRO A 11 -9.59 -5.77 20.52
C PRO A 11 -8.80 -5.75 21.85
N ASN A 12 -8.02 -4.69 22.07
CA ASN A 12 -7.28 -4.44 23.30
C ASN A 12 -6.18 -5.45 23.69
N VAL A 13 -5.83 -6.43 22.85
CA VAL A 13 -4.68 -7.31 23.09
C VAL A 13 -3.34 -6.63 22.84
N GLY A 14 -3.34 -5.40 22.29
CA GLY A 14 -2.13 -4.60 22.07
C GLY A 14 -1.56 -4.67 20.65
N LYS A 15 -2.38 -4.98 19.62
CA LYS A 15 -1.94 -5.07 18.22
C LYS A 15 -1.23 -3.81 17.73
N SER A 16 -1.86 -2.65 17.85
CA SER A 16 -1.30 -1.36 17.40
C SER A 16 -0.06 -0.97 18.21
N MET A 17 0.01 -1.36 19.49
CA MET A 17 1.21 -1.14 20.30
C MET A 17 2.37 -2.01 19.82
N LEU A 18 2.12 -3.29 19.54
CA LEU A 18 3.11 -4.20 18.97
C LEU A 18 3.56 -3.71 17.59
N PHE A 19 2.63 -3.35 16.72
CA PHE A 19 2.90 -2.78 15.41
C PHE A 19 3.84 -1.57 15.50
N ASN A 20 3.49 -0.57 16.30
CA ASN A 20 4.32 0.62 16.49
C ASN A 20 5.70 0.27 17.07
N LYS A 21 5.78 -0.73 17.96
CA LYS A 21 7.05 -1.18 18.53
C LYS A 21 7.96 -1.85 17.50
N LEU A 22 7.39 -2.64 16.61
CA LEU A 22 8.12 -3.34 15.55
C LEU A 22 8.60 -2.40 14.44
N ILE A 23 7.80 -1.37 14.11
CA ILE A 23 8.16 -0.35 13.12
C ILE A 23 9.06 0.73 13.73
N GLY A 24 8.89 1.06 15.02
CA GLY A 24 9.48 2.22 15.70
C GLY A 24 11.01 2.23 15.84
N ARG A 25 11.74 1.32 15.22
CA ARG A 25 13.21 1.34 15.20
C ARG A 25 13.82 2.15 14.06
N ARG A 26 13.06 2.46 12.98
CA ARG A 26 13.51 3.33 11.87
C ARG A 26 12.31 4.02 11.18
N LEU A 27 11.75 5.04 11.82
CA LEU A 27 10.90 6.00 11.13
C LEU A 27 11.81 6.98 10.39
N SER A 28 12.04 6.77 9.09
CA SER A 28 12.42 7.87 8.22
C SER A 28 11.24 8.84 8.15
N ILE A 29 11.52 10.09 8.44
CA ILE A 29 10.65 11.25 8.50
C ILE A 29 9.74 11.29 7.26
N VAL A 30 8.45 11.03 7.44
CA VAL A 30 7.43 11.42 6.47
C VAL A 30 6.81 12.71 6.98
N GLU A 31 6.96 13.79 6.20
CA GLU A 31 6.41 15.09 6.48
C GLU A 31 4.90 15.04 6.71
N ASP A 32 4.42 15.85 7.67
CA ASP A 32 3.00 16.06 7.96
C ASP A 32 2.27 16.61 6.73
N THR A 33 1.56 15.76 6.02
CA THR A 33 0.64 16.21 4.97
C THR A 33 -0.72 16.48 5.60
N PRO A 34 -1.28 17.70 5.50
CA PRO A 34 -2.58 18.02 6.10
C PRO A 34 -3.69 17.20 5.44
N GLY A 35 -4.42 16.40 6.22
CA GLY A 35 -5.60 15.66 5.79
C GLY A 35 -5.57 14.15 6.00
N VAL A 36 -4.46 13.58 6.47
CA VAL A 36 -4.32 12.14 6.73
C VAL A 36 -4.33 11.85 8.23
N THR A 37 -5.23 10.98 8.65
CA THR A 37 -5.36 10.55 10.06
C THR A 37 -4.13 9.76 10.51
N ARG A 38 -3.66 10.03 11.73
CA ARG A 38 -2.44 9.48 12.37
C ARG A 38 -2.41 7.97 12.60
N ASP A 39 -3.43 7.22 12.25
CA ASP A 39 -3.51 5.79 12.50
C ASP A 39 -2.93 5.01 11.30
N ARG A 40 -1.61 4.76 11.34
CA ARG A 40 -0.95 3.92 10.34
C ARG A 40 -1.39 2.48 10.50
N ILE A 41 -1.99 1.92 9.45
CA ILE A 41 -2.44 0.53 9.38
C ILE A 41 -1.32 -0.37 8.86
N TYR A 42 -0.29 0.17 8.18
CA TYR A 42 0.84 -0.56 7.62
C TYR A 42 2.17 0.19 7.83
N GLY A 43 3.26 -0.54 7.80
CA GLY A 43 4.60 0.03 7.85
C GLY A 43 5.64 -0.94 7.36
N GLU A 44 6.69 -0.41 6.73
CA GLU A 44 7.85 -1.20 6.35
C GLU A 44 8.80 -1.33 7.53
N THR A 45 9.36 -2.52 7.68
CA THR A 45 10.40 -2.81 8.67
C THR A 45 11.41 -3.81 8.10
N ASP A 46 12.55 -3.97 8.75
CA ASP A 46 13.54 -4.97 8.41
C ASP A 46 13.98 -5.76 9.64
N TRP A 47 14.29 -7.03 9.44
CA TRP A 47 14.85 -7.91 10.46
C TRP A 47 15.82 -8.91 9.84
N ASN A 48 17.02 -9.00 10.41
CA ASN A 48 18.09 -9.85 9.90
C ASN A 48 18.37 -9.67 8.40
N GLY A 49 18.32 -8.41 7.90
CA GLY A 49 18.51 -8.07 6.50
C GLY A 49 17.29 -8.31 5.59
N ARG A 50 16.21 -8.93 6.09
CA ARG A 50 14.98 -9.21 5.34
C ARG A 50 13.99 -8.07 5.52
N LYS A 51 13.66 -7.37 4.44
CA LYS A 51 12.64 -6.30 4.43
C LYS A 51 11.25 -6.89 4.22
N PHE A 52 10.28 -6.42 4.98
CA PHE A 52 8.87 -6.84 4.86
C PHE A 52 7.91 -5.75 5.26
N THR A 53 6.65 -5.89 4.89
CA THR A 53 5.55 -4.99 5.26
C THR A 53 4.78 -5.60 6.43
N LEU A 54 4.63 -4.84 7.51
CA LEU A 54 3.81 -5.20 8.65
C LEU A 54 2.45 -4.50 8.55
N ILE A 55 1.37 -5.24 8.83
CA ILE A 55 0.00 -4.71 8.77
C ILE A 55 -0.69 -4.91 10.11
N ASP A 56 -1.22 -3.82 10.68
CA ASP A 56 -2.13 -3.86 11.82
C ASP A 56 -3.57 -4.00 11.35
N THR A 57 -4.16 -5.19 11.53
CA THR A 57 -5.57 -5.40 11.21
C THR A 57 -6.51 -4.79 12.26
N GLY A 58 -5.98 -4.28 13.37
CA GLY A 58 -6.71 -3.83 14.54
C GLY A 58 -7.02 -2.35 14.65
N GLY A 59 -6.63 -1.52 13.68
CA GLY A 59 -6.92 -0.07 13.67
C GLY A 59 -8.42 0.28 13.70
N ILE A 60 -9.29 -0.71 13.92
CA ILE A 60 -10.75 -0.62 13.88
C ILE A 60 -11.29 -1.34 15.12
N GLU A 61 -11.83 -0.61 16.07
CA GLU A 61 -12.46 -1.21 17.25
C GLU A 61 -13.97 -1.40 17.04
N PRO A 62 -14.53 -2.59 17.38
CA PRO A 62 -15.97 -2.82 17.34
C PRO A 62 -16.66 -1.98 18.42
N ARG A 63 -17.86 -1.47 18.11
CA ARG A 63 -18.64 -0.62 19.02
C ARG A 63 -19.41 -1.41 20.10
N THR A 64 -19.55 -2.73 19.95
CA THR A 64 -20.31 -3.60 20.87
C THR A 64 -19.68 -4.99 20.99
N ASP A 65 -19.80 -5.62 22.15
CA ASP A 65 -19.23 -6.95 22.44
C ASP A 65 -19.76 -8.08 21.55
N ASN A 66 -20.99 -8.00 21.08
CA ASN A 66 -21.57 -9.01 20.18
C ASN A 66 -20.94 -9.04 18.78
N MET A 67 -20.21 -7.97 18.39
CA MET A 67 -19.54 -7.86 17.08
C MET A 67 -18.07 -8.29 17.14
N ILE A 68 -17.52 -8.60 18.31
CA ILE A 68 -16.07 -8.91 18.47
C ILE A 68 -15.68 -10.13 17.63
N LEU A 69 -16.46 -11.18 17.64
CA LEU A 69 -16.15 -12.41 16.93
C LEU A 69 -16.22 -12.25 15.41
N GLU A 70 -17.26 -11.57 14.93
CA GLU A 70 -17.41 -11.25 13.50
C GLU A 70 -16.24 -10.39 13.00
N PHE A 71 -15.89 -9.39 13.77
CA PHE A 71 -14.74 -8.53 13.56
C PHE A 71 -13.41 -9.31 13.47
N MET A 72 -13.17 -10.23 14.42
CA MET A 72 -11.97 -11.07 14.41
C MET A 72 -11.93 -12.03 13.22
N ARG A 73 -13.07 -12.58 12.82
CA ARG A 73 -13.20 -13.44 11.64
C ARG A 73 -12.84 -12.67 10.36
N ASP A 74 -13.32 -11.43 10.23
CA ASP A 74 -13.02 -10.59 9.08
C ASP A 74 -11.55 -10.20 9.03
N GLN A 75 -10.93 -9.87 10.17
CA GLN A 75 -9.48 -9.65 10.27
C GLN A 75 -8.69 -10.88 9.85
N ALA A 76 -9.07 -12.05 10.37
CA ALA A 76 -8.43 -13.32 10.03
C ALA A 76 -8.56 -13.62 8.54
N GLN A 77 -9.74 -13.38 7.95
CA GLN A 77 -9.95 -13.59 6.52
C GLN A 77 -9.08 -12.68 5.66
N ILE A 78 -8.98 -11.39 6.01
CA ILE A 78 -8.10 -10.44 5.31
C ILE A 78 -6.64 -10.87 5.40
N ALA A 79 -6.19 -11.29 6.59
CA ALA A 79 -4.83 -11.78 6.79
C ALA A 79 -4.56 -13.06 5.99
N ILE A 80 -5.50 -14.02 5.99
CA ILE A 80 -5.42 -15.25 5.21
C ILE A 80 -5.30 -14.93 3.72
N ASP A 81 -6.11 -14.00 3.23
CA ASP A 81 -6.16 -13.66 1.81
C ASP A 81 -4.84 -13.01 1.33
N ASN A 82 -4.18 -12.22 2.17
CA ASN A 82 -3.12 -11.32 1.70
C ASN A 82 -1.73 -11.53 2.33
N ALA A 83 -1.64 -12.02 3.57
CA ALA A 83 -0.36 -12.13 4.26
C ALA A 83 0.43 -13.38 3.87
N ASN A 84 1.76 -13.27 3.97
CA ASN A 84 2.69 -14.40 3.88
C ASN A 84 2.76 -15.15 5.21
N VAL A 85 2.74 -14.38 6.32
CA VAL A 85 2.80 -14.87 7.69
C VAL A 85 1.76 -14.12 8.52
N ILE A 86 1.08 -14.81 9.42
CA ILE A 86 0.09 -14.23 10.31
C ILE A 86 0.60 -14.31 11.75
N ILE A 87 0.71 -13.18 12.42
CA ILE A 87 0.91 -13.11 13.87
C ILE A 87 -0.47 -13.14 14.51
N PHE A 88 -0.78 -14.22 15.23
CA PHE A 88 -1.98 -14.27 16.05
C PHE A 88 -1.64 -13.81 17.47
N LEU A 89 -2.10 -12.61 17.82
CA LEU A 89 -1.80 -11.96 19.09
C LEU A 89 -2.90 -12.19 20.11
N THR A 90 -2.55 -12.75 21.25
CA THR A 90 -3.40 -13.00 22.42
C THR A 90 -2.91 -12.20 23.63
N ASP A 91 -3.60 -12.27 24.75
CA ASP A 91 -3.33 -11.51 25.97
C ASP A 91 -3.34 -12.43 27.20
N ILE A 92 -2.20 -12.51 27.90
CA ILE A 92 -2.04 -13.35 29.10
C ILE A 92 -3.01 -12.93 30.22
N LYS A 93 -3.27 -11.62 30.38
CA LYS A 93 -4.09 -11.09 31.49
C LYS A 93 -5.56 -11.46 31.36
N THR A 94 -6.06 -11.63 30.16
CA THR A 94 -7.44 -12.05 29.87
C THR A 94 -7.58 -13.56 29.69
N GLY A 95 -6.47 -14.27 29.47
CA GLY A 95 -6.46 -15.70 29.16
C GLY A 95 -7.11 -16.00 27.81
N LEU A 96 -7.34 -17.30 27.55
CA LEU A 96 -8.00 -17.79 26.34
C LEU A 96 -9.51 -17.57 26.39
N THR A 97 -10.09 -17.17 25.26
CA THR A 97 -11.52 -17.00 25.08
C THR A 97 -12.06 -17.91 23.97
N ALA A 98 -13.37 -18.12 23.95
CA ALA A 98 -14.03 -18.86 22.85
C ALA A 98 -13.74 -18.24 21.47
N SER A 99 -13.66 -16.90 21.41
CA SER A 99 -13.32 -16.19 20.17
C SER A 99 -11.91 -16.49 19.68
N ASP A 100 -10.93 -16.62 20.59
CA ASP A 100 -9.56 -16.98 20.22
C ASP A 100 -9.51 -18.39 19.62
N HIS A 101 -10.22 -19.37 20.22
CA HIS A 101 -10.30 -20.73 19.68
C HIS A 101 -10.95 -20.78 18.29
N GLU A 102 -12.00 -20.00 18.07
CA GLU A 102 -12.72 -20.00 16.81
C GLU A 102 -11.85 -19.41 15.68
N VAL A 103 -11.17 -18.29 15.94
CA VAL A 103 -10.24 -17.68 14.98
C VAL A 103 -9.02 -18.55 14.76
N ALA A 104 -8.44 -19.16 15.81
CA ALA A 104 -7.35 -20.12 15.68
C ALA A 104 -7.72 -21.28 14.74
N ASN A 105 -8.94 -21.84 14.88
CA ASN A 105 -9.42 -22.90 14.00
C ASN A 105 -9.57 -22.42 12.54
N MET A 106 -9.99 -21.18 12.31
CA MET A 106 -10.09 -20.58 10.99
C MET A 106 -8.70 -20.41 10.37
N LEU A 107 -7.73 -19.91 11.12
CA LEU A 107 -6.36 -19.74 10.70
C LEU A 107 -5.70 -21.09 10.37
N LEU A 108 -5.87 -22.09 11.21
CA LEU A 108 -5.35 -23.47 10.97
C LEU A 108 -5.84 -24.05 9.65
N ARG A 109 -7.12 -23.86 9.32
CA ARG A 109 -7.70 -24.37 8.06
C ARG A 109 -7.19 -23.65 6.82
N SER A 110 -6.63 -22.47 6.97
CA SER A 110 -6.13 -21.68 5.84
C SER A 110 -4.83 -22.23 5.24
N GLY A 111 -4.07 -23.03 5.98
CA GLY A 111 -2.73 -23.52 5.61
C GLY A 111 -1.65 -22.43 5.56
N LYS A 112 -1.95 -21.21 6.00
CA LYS A 112 -0.95 -20.12 6.10
C LYS A 112 -0.03 -20.33 7.30
N PRO A 113 1.24 -19.91 7.21
CA PRO A 113 2.12 -19.85 8.37
C PRO A 113 1.55 -18.91 9.45
N ILE A 114 1.44 -19.42 10.67
CA ILE A 114 0.93 -18.67 11.82
C ILE A 114 2.00 -18.68 12.90
N VAL A 115 2.23 -17.52 13.51
CA VAL A 115 3.08 -17.35 14.69
C VAL A 115 2.20 -16.87 15.83
N LEU A 116 2.04 -17.70 16.86
CA LEU A 116 1.27 -17.38 18.05
C LEU A 116 2.10 -16.51 18.99
N ALA A 117 1.60 -15.33 19.33
CA ALA A 117 2.23 -14.42 20.28
C ALA A 117 1.29 -14.15 21.46
N VAL A 118 1.82 -14.27 22.69
CA VAL A 118 1.10 -13.98 23.92
C VAL A 118 1.66 -12.68 24.49
N ASN A 119 0.84 -11.62 24.45
CA ASN A 119 1.24 -10.27 24.85
C ASN A 119 0.98 -9.99 26.33
N LYS A 120 1.52 -8.85 26.78
CA LYS A 120 1.46 -8.34 28.17
C LYS A 120 2.25 -9.21 29.17
N MET A 121 3.23 -9.93 28.67
CA MET A 121 4.22 -10.64 29.48
C MET A 121 5.30 -9.65 29.95
N ASP A 122 4.91 -8.80 30.92
CA ASP A 122 5.73 -7.67 31.37
C ASP A 122 6.82 -8.05 32.37
N SER A 123 6.73 -9.24 32.99
CA SER A 123 7.70 -9.74 33.97
C SER A 123 8.87 -10.47 33.29
N THR A 124 10.09 -10.08 33.64
CA THR A 124 11.33 -10.75 33.22
C THR A 124 11.75 -11.72 34.33
N GLY A 125 11.45 -13.00 34.22
CA GLY A 125 11.98 -13.96 35.19
C GLY A 125 11.29 -15.32 35.18
N THR A 126 10.07 -15.41 35.65
CA THR A 126 9.30 -16.67 35.64
C THR A 126 8.16 -16.55 34.63
N VAL A 127 8.07 -17.55 33.75
CA VAL A 127 6.92 -17.64 32.83
C VAL A 127 5.68 -17.91 33.69
N ASP A 128 4.64 -17.11 33.48
CA ASP A 128 3.35 -17.29 34.13
C ASP A 128 2.81 -18.70 33.80
N PRO A 129 2.39 -19.52 34.76
CA PRO A 129 1.82 -20.83 34.49
C PRO A 129 0.68 -20.81 33.47
N ASP A 130 -0.11 -19.76 33.45
CA ASP A 130 -1.24 -19.57 32.53
C ASP A 130 -0.78 -19.44 31.06
N PHE A 131 0.51 -19.13 30.83
CA PHE A 131 1.09 -19.10 29.47
C PHE A 131 0.98 -20.44 28.74
N TYR A 132 1.06 -21.53 29.48
CA TYR A 132 0.98 -22.87 28.88
C TYR A 132 -0.42 -23.24 28.39
N GLU A 133 -1.46 -22.54 28.81
CA GLU A 133 -2.80 -22.74 28.27
C GLU A 133 -2.92 -22.41 26.80
N PHE A 134 -2.07 -21.50 26.29
CA PHE A 134 -2.10 -21.07 24.88
C PHE A 134 -1.69 -22.16 23.89
N TYR A 135 -1.02 -23.25 24.35
CA TYR A 135 -0.78 -24.44 23.53
C TYR A 135 -2.10 -25.12 23.10
N ASN A 136 -3.19 -24.92 23.84
CA ASN A 136 -4.50 -25.48 23.49
C ASN A 136 -5.10 -24.91 22.18
N LEU A 137 -4.53 -23.82 21.65
CA LEU A 137 -4.90 -23.28 20.34
C LEU A 137 -4.38 -24.12 19.16
N GLY A 138 -3.40 -24.98 19.38
CA GLY A 138 -2.84 -25.87 18.36
C GLY A 138 -2.06 -25.13 17.25
N LEU A 139 -1.58 -23.91 17.52
CA LEU A 139 -0.88 -23.06 16.55
C LEU A 139 0.65 -23.17 16.65
N GLY A 140 1.16 -24.17 17.33
CA GLY A 140 2.59 -24.35 17.63
C GLY A 140 3.01 -23.69 18.94
N ASP A 141 4.31 -23.45 19.10
CA ASP A 141 4.87 -22.88 20.34
C ASP A 141 4.51 -21.39 20.46
N PRO A 142 3.82 -20.99 21.54
CA PRO A 142 3.51 -19.59 21.77
C PRO A 142 4.77 -18.80 22.15
N ILE A 143 4.90 -17.59 21.64
CA ILE A 143 6.00 -16.67 21.95
C ILE A 143 5.52 -15.61 22.93
N ALA A 144 6.20 -15.55 24.08
CA ALA A 144 5.92 -14.53 25.11
C ALA A 144 6.45 -13.17 24.64
N VAL A 145 5.56 -12.15 24.58
CA VAL A 145 5.95 -10.79 24.17
C VAL A 145 5.43 -9.75 25.14
N SER A 146 6.14 -8.62 25.22
CA SER A 146 5.64 -7.41 25.81
C SER A 146 5.74 -6.26 24.81
N ALA A 147 4.63 -5.89 24.22
CA ALA A 147 4.56 -4.79 23.25
C ALA A 147 4.99 -3.45 23.88
N VAL A 148 4.76 -3.27 25.18
CA VAL A 148 5.15 -2.06 25.94
C VAL A 148 6.68 -1.99 26.08
N HIS A 149 7.28 -3.07 26.56
CA HIS A 149 8.71 -3.11 26.90
C HIS A 149 9.58 -3.58 25.73
N GLY A 150 9.00 -4.26 24.73
CA GLY A 150 9.71 -4.82 23.58
C GLY A 150 10.40 -6.16 23.87
N HIS A 151 10.06 -6.81 24.98
CA HIS A 151 10.57 -8.14 25.28
C HIS A 151 9.95 -9.18 24.34
N GLY A 152 10.74 -10.19 23.92
CA GLY A 152 10.30 -11.26 23.02
C GLY A 152 10.00 -10.83 21.57
N THR A 153 10.14 -9.54 21.24
CA THR A 153 9.88 -9.06 19.85
C THR A 153 10.91 -9.58 18.86
N GLY A 154 12.15 -9.83 19.28
CA GLY A 154 13.18 -10.43 18.45
C GLY A 154 12.83 -11.87 18.08
N ASP A 155 12.48 -12.71 19.07
CA ASP A 155 12.08 -14.09 18.87
C ASP A 155 10.84 -14.20 17.97
N LEU A 156 9.90 -13.26 18.14
CA LEU A 156 8.70 -13.15 17.29
C LEU A 156 9.07 -12.87 15.83
N LEU A 157 9.98 -11.93 15.59
CA LEU A 157 10.43 -11.60 14.24
C LEU A 157 11.27 -12.73 13.62
N ASP A 158 12.13 -13.38 14.39
CA ASP A 158 12.88 -14.58 13.95
C ASP A 158 11.92 -15.69 13.51
N ALA A 159 10.84 -15.92 14.26
CA ALA A 159 9.83 -16.90 13.91
C ALA A 159 9.10 -16.51 12.60
N CYS A 160 8.80 -15.24 12.39
CA CYS A 160 8.16 -14.77 11.16
C CYS A 160 9.08 -14.93 9.94
N VAL A 161 10.34 -14.51 10.04
CA VAL A 161 11.32 -14.54 8.94
C VAL A 161 11.59 -15.95 8.43
N ARG A 162 11.50 -16.98 9.28
CA ARG A 162 11.64 -18.41 8.87
C ARG A 162 10.64 -18.84 7.81
N TYR A 163 9.50 -18.18 7.73
CA TYR A 163 8.44 -18.48 6.76
C TYR A 163 8.48 -17.59 5.53
N PHE A 164 9.45 -16.66 5.44
CA PHE A 164 9.59 -15.84 4.25
C PHE A 164 10.14 -16.67 3.09
N PRO A 165 9.69 -16.39 1.85
CA PRO A 165 10.24 -17.03 0.67
C PRO A 165 11.76 -16.75 0.59
N PRO A 166 12.57 -17.68 0.01
CA PRO A 166 13.98 -17.43 -0.26
C PRO A 166 14.17 -16.14 -1.08
N GLU A 167 15.29 -15.43 -0.88
CA GLU A 167 15.62 -14.24 -1.68
C GLU A 167 15.97 -14.56 -3.14
N ASP A 168 16.46 -15.79 -3.38
CA ASP A 168 17.00 -16.26 -4.65
C ASP A 168 15.97 -17.01 -5.53
N GLU A 169 14.72 -17.16 -5.13
CA GLU A 169 13.68 -17.38 -6.12
C GLU A 169 13.55 -16.06 -6.87
N GLU A 170 14.42 -15.87 -7.90
CA GLU A 170 14.08 -15.06 -9.05
C GLU A 170 12.66 -15.52 -9.42
N GLU A 171 11.64 -14.75 -8.98
CA GLU A 171 10.34 -14.83 -9.61
C GLU A 171 10.71 -14.74 -11.08
N GLU A 172 10.49 -15.79 -11.90
CA GLU A 172 10.48 -15.64 -13.36
C GLU A 172 9.77 -14.30 -13.54
N GLU A 173 10.48 -13.31 -14.09
CA GLU A 173 9.95 -11.95 -14.22
C GLU A 173 8.62 -12.12 -14.94
N ASP A 174 7.56 -12.22 -14.14
CA ASP A 174 6.22 -12.25 -14.68
C ASP A 174 6.00 -10.85 -15.22
N ASP A 175 6.22 -10.66 -16.52
CA ASP A 175 6.07 -9.39 -17.24
C ASP A 175 4.66 -8.79 -17.07
N ALA A 176 3.78 -9.47 -16.33
CA ALA A 176 2.43 -9.01 -16.07
C ALA A 176 2.40 -7.85 -15.06
N ILE A 177 1.82 -6.74 -15.48
CA ILE A 177 1.63 -5.55 -14.64
C ILE A 177 0.57 -5.85 -13.57
N LYS A 178 0.93 -5.70 -12.30
CA LYS A 178 0.02 -5.90 -11.15
C LYS A 178 -0.81 -4.64 -10.91
N VAL A 179 -2.14 -4.77 -10.98
CA VAL A 179 -3.08 -3.65 -10.96
C VAL A 179 -4.02 -3.75 -9.77
N ALA A 180 -4.03 -2.75 -8.90
CA ALA A 180 -5.03 -2.61 -7.85
C ALA A 180 -6.19 -1.70 -8.30
N VAL A 181 -7.44 -2.13 -8.08
CA VAL A 181 -8.63 -1.31 -8.33
C VAL A 181 -9.18 -0.84 -6.99
N ILE A 182 -8.96 0.43 -6.67
CA ILE A 182 -9.33 1.04 -5.39
C ILE A 182 -10.37 2.15 -5.58
N GLY A 183 -11.05 2.52 -4.52
CA GLY A 183 -12.10 3.56 -4.54
C GLY A 183 -13.20 3.24 -3.54
N LYS A 184 -14.08 4.20 -3.28
CA LYS A 184 -15.21 4.04 -2.36
C LYS A 184 -16.16 2.91 -2.76
N PRO A 185 -17.03 2.41 -1.86
CA PRO A 185 -18.12 1.51 -2.22
C PRO A 185 -18.95 2.09 -3.37
N ASN A 186 -19.48 1.22 -4.24
CA ASN A 186 -20.33 1.60 -5.37
C ASN A 186 -19.72 2.50 -6.47
N ALA A 187 -18.42 2.82 -6.43
CA ALA A 187 -17.72 3.53 -7.51
C ALA A 187 -17.62 2.71 -8.82
N GLY A 188 -18.00 1.42 -8.78
CA GLY A 188 -18.05 0.55 -9.95
C GLY A 188 -16.82 -0.36 -10.15
N LYS A 189 -16.03 -0.60 -9.09
CA LYS A 189 -14.87 -1.50 -9.11
C LYS A 189 -15.22 -2.90 -9.61
N SER A 190 -16.24 -3.53 -9.02
CA SER A 190 -16.69 -4.85 -9.43
C SER A 190 -17.23 -4.89 -10.87
N SER A 191 -17.89 -3.81 -11.30
CA SER A 191 -18.38 -3.70 -12.67
C SER A 191 -17.23 -3.61 -13.67
N LEU A 192 -16.17 -2.86 -13.34
CA LEU A 192 -14.97 -2.74 -14.18
C LEU A 192 -14.25 -4.10 -14.28
N VAL A 193 -13.97 -4.73 -13.16
CA VAL A 193 -13.30 -6.05 -13.14
C VAL A 193 -14.12 -7.10 -13.88
N ASN A 194 -15.44 -7.17 -13.66
CA ASN A 194 -16.31 -8.11 -14.37
C ASN A 194 -16.38 -7.82 -15.88
N LYS A 195 -16.36 -6.55 -16.29
CA LYS A 195 -16.33 -6.17 -17.71
C LYS A 195 -15.04 -6.63 -18.36
N ILE A 196 -13.90 -6.38 -17.73
CA ILE A 196 -12.58 -6.80 -18.20
C ILE A 196 -12.49 -8.31 -18.33
N LEU A 197 -12.90 -9.06 -17.29
CA LEU A 197 -12.79 -10.52 -17.24
C LEU A 197 -13.90 -11.25 -18.03
N GLY A 198 -14.94 -10.55 -18.45
CA GLY A 198 -16.06 -11.11 -19.23
C GLY A 198 -15.92 -10.95 -20.75
N GLU A 199 -14.84 -10.35 -21.25
CA GLU A 199 -14.61 -10.24 -22.70
C GLU A 199 -14.07 -11.55 -23.27
N GLU A 200 -14.66 -12.04 -24.37
CA GLU A 200 -14.39 -13.37 -25.00
C GLU A 200 -12.95 -13.57 -25.53
N ARG A 201 -12.08 -12.57 -25.45
CA ARG A 201 -10.69 -12.61 -25.92
C ARG A 201 -9.67 -12.91 -24.83
N VAL A 202 -10.10 -13.39 -23.66
CA VAL A 202 -9.30 -13.50 -22.46
C VAL A 202 -8.88 -14.93 -22.20
N ILE A 203 -7.57 -15.18 -22.17
CA ILE A 203 -7.04 -16.40 -21.56
C ILE A 203 -7.01 -16.17 -20.04
N VAL A 204 -8.08 -16.52 -19.35
CA VAL A 204 -8.07 -16.62 -17.88
C VAL A 204 -7.37 -17.92 -17.53
N SER A 205 -6.06 -17.89 -17.30
CA SER A 205 -5.37 -19.05 -16.77
C SER A 205 -5.51 -19.06 -15.24
N ASN A 206 -6.38 -19.93 -14.72
CA ASN A 206 -6.26 -20.41 -13.36
C ASN A 206 -5.01 -21.32 -13.33
N VAL A 207 -3.84 -20.79 -13.10
CA VAL A 207 -2.65 -21.61 -12.87
C VAL A 207 -2.82 -22.27 -11.50
N ALA A 208 -3.23 -23.54 -11.54
CA ALA A 208 -3.28 -24.38 -10.36
C ALA A 208 -1.84 -24.69 -9.94
N GLY A 209 -1.38 -24.08 -8.85
CA GLY A 209 -0.04 -24.39 -8.32
C GLY A 209 0.40 -23.59 -7.12
N THR A 210 -0.12 -22.39 -6.91
CA THR A 210 0.20 -21.60 -5.71
C THR A 210 -1.07 -21.16 -5.01
N THR A 211 -1.16 -21.39 -3.72
CA THR A 211 -2.30 -21.03 -2.85
C THR A 211 -2.56 -19.51 -2.77
N ARG A 212 -1.78 -18.69 -3.49
CA ARG A 212 -1.90 -17.23 -3.59
C ARG A 212 -2.81 -16.75 -4.72
N ASP A 213 -3.01 -17.56 -5.79
CA ASP A 213 -3.61 -17.10 -7.05
C ASP A 213 -5.16 -17.16 -7.09
N ALA A 214 -5.81 -17.72 -6.08
CA ALA A 214 -7.27 -17.84 -6.04
C ALA A 214 -8.01 -16.48 -5.88
N ILE A 215 -7.31 -15.42 -5.53
CA ILE A 215 -7.84 -14.10 -5.19
C ILE A 215 -7.58 -13.08 -6.30
N ASP A 216 -6.49 -13.27 -7.05
CA ASP A 216 -6.06 -12.39 -8.13
C ASP A 216 -6.55 -12.95 -9.47
N SER A 217 -6.77 -12.08 -10.46
CA SER A 217 -7.23 -12.49 -11.79
C SER A 217 -6.26 -12.02 -12.85
N ARG A 218 -5.70 -12.97 -13.62
CA ARG A 218 -4.82 -12.68 -14.76
C ARG A 218 -5.65 -12.37 -16.00
N PHE A 219 -5.24 -11.36 -16.73
CA PHE A 219 -5.80 -10.91 -17.98
C PHE A 219 -4.69 -10.64 -18.98
N THR A 220 -4.81 -11.19 -20.19
CA THR A 220 -3.84 -10.96 -21.28
C THR A 220 -4.58 -10.51 -22.53
N ASN A 221 -4.09 -9.45 -23.18
CA ASN A 221 -4.60 -8.95 -24.45
C ASN A 221 -3.42 -8.54 -25.36
N ASP A 222 -3.73 -7.94 -26.51
CA ASP A 222 -2.72 -7.47 -27.49
C ASP A 222 -1.78 -6.38 -26.92
N GLN A 223 -2.10 -5.77 -25.79
CA GLN A 223 -1.33 -4.70 -25.14
C GLN A 223 -0.44 -5.22 -24.00
N GLY A 224 -0.59 -6.47 -23.59
CA GLY A 224 0.24 -7.08 -22.55
C GLY A 224 -0.52 -8.00 -21.60
N SER A 225 0.18 -8.40 -20.54
CA SER A 225 -0.35 -9.21 -19.45
C SER A 225 -0.54 -8.36 -18.20
N PHE A 226 -1.68 -8.55 -17.55
CA PHE A 226 -2.08 -7.80 -16.35
C PHE A 226 -2.58 -8.76 -15.27
N VAL A 227 -2.31 -8.46 -14.00
CA VAL A 227 -2.83 -9.19 -12.85
C VAL A 227 -3.64 -8.22 -11.98
N PHE A 228 -4.96 -8.40 -11.95
CA PHE A 228 -5.84 -7.61 -11.09
C PHE A 228 -5.85 -8.20 -9.67
N ILE A 229 -5.38 -7.42 -8.70
CA ILE A 229 -5.18 -7.82 -7.30
C ILE A 229 -6.52 -7.81 -6.55
N ASP A 230 -6.74 -8.79 -5.66
CA ASP A 230 -7.91 -8.92 -4.75
C ASP A 230 -9.28 -8.91 -5.45
N THR A 231 -9.38 -9.53 -6.62
CA THR A 231 -10.64 -9.58 -7.39
C THR A 231 -11.74 -10.39 -6.69
N ALA A 232 -11.39 -11.38 -5.86
CA ALA A 232 -12.36 -12.16 -5.08
C ALA A 232 -13.06 -11.31 -4.01
N GLY A 233 -12.31 -10.42 -3.34
CA GLY A 233 -12.87 -9.44 -2.42
C GLY A 233 -13.80 -8.44 -3.10
N ILE A 234 -13.48 -8.05 -4.31
CA ILE A 234 -14.31 -7.17 -5.14
C ILE A 234 -15.62 -7.86 -5.59
N ARG A 235 -15.59 -9.19 -5.89
CA ARG A 235 -16.75 -9.95 -6.39
C ARG A 235 -17.76 -10.37 -5.30
N LYS A 236 -17.29 -10.73 -4.09
CA LYS A 236 -18.13 -11.25 -3.00
C LYS A 236 -19.04 -10.20 -2.34
N LYS A 237 -18.82 -8.92 -2.56
CA LYS A 237 -19.43 -7.78 -1.82
C LYS A 237 -20.80 -7.31 -2.28
N SER A 238 -21.57 -8.07 -3.05
CA SER A 238 -22.91 -7.60 -3.49
C SER A 238 -24.02 -7.74 -2.43
N LYS A 239 -23.73 -8.17 -1.18
CA LYS A 239 -24.80 -8.58 -0.24
C LYS A 239 -24.78 -8.06 1.20
N VAL A 240 -23.77 -7.27 1.66
CA VAL A 240 -23.73 -6.78 3.06
C VAL A 240 -23.33 -5.30 3.10
N GLU A 241 -24.26 -4.45 3.51
CA GLU A 241 -24.08 -3.01 3.73
C GLU A 241 -23.86 -2.72 5.23
N GLU A 242 -23.06 -1.74 5.56
CA GLU A 242 -22.95 -0.88 6.76
C GLU A 242 -21.69 -0.97 7.65
N ASP A 243 -20.96 -2.07 7.82
CA ASP A 243 -19.67 -2.04 8.60
C ASP A 243 -18.43 -2.02 7.70
N ILE A 244 -18.61 -1.68 6.44
CA ILE A 244 -17.75 -1.99 5.29
C ILE A 244 -16.63 -0.95 5.09
N GLU A 245 -16.75 0.25 5.66
CA GLU A 245 -15.89 1.37 5.28
C GLU A 245 -14.42 1.15 5.71
N LYS A 246 -14.21 0.71 6.92
CA LYS A 246 -12.88 0.49 7.49
C LYS A 246 -12.18 -0.75 6.93
N TYR A 247 -12.93 -1.85 6.69
CA TYR A 247 -12.40 -3.03 5.99
C TYR A 247 -12.05 -2.74 4.53
N SER A 248 -12.78 -1.81 3.91
CA SER A 248 -12.49 -1.35 2.56
C SER A 248 -11.13 -0.65 2.49
N VAL A 249 -10.75 0.13 3.50
CA VAL A 249 -9.45 0.82 3.58
C VAL A 249 -8.32 -0.19 3.75
N LEU A 250 -8.44 -1.15 4.68
CA LEU A 250 -7.39 -2.16 4.90
C LEU A 250 -7.14 -3.01 3.65
N ARG A 251 -8.20 -3.49 2.98
CA ARG A 251 -8.08 -4.23 1.72
C ARG A 251 -7.47 -3.38 0.61
N ALA A 252 -7.89 -2.12 0.50
CA ALA A 252 -7.29 -1.19 -0.46
C ALA A 252 -5.79 -1.04 -0.21
N THR A 253 -5.36 -0.89 1.05
CA THR A 253 -3.96 -0.79 1.42
C THR A 253 -3.17 -2.05 1.02
N MET A 254 -3.70 -3.24 1.34
CA MET A 254 -3.06 -4.50 0.97
C MET A 254 -2.95 -4.69 -0.55
N ALA A 255 -4.00 -4.32 -1.30
CA ALA A 255 -3.98 -4.36 -2.75
C ALA A 255 -2.97 -3.36 -3.34
N ILE A 256 -2.91 -2.14 -2.78
CA ILE A 256 -1.94 -1.10 -3.14
C ILE A 256 -0.52 -1.63 -2.98
N GLU A 257 -0.16 -2.20 -1.83
CA GLU A 257 1.19 -2.70 -1.56
C GLU A 257 1.65 -3.75 -2.59
N ARG A 258 0.75 -4.64 -3.00
CA ARG A 258 1.04 -5.71 -3.95
C ARG A 258 1.01 -5.27 -5.41
N SER A 259 0.55 -4.06 -5.72
CA SER A 259 0.38 -3.57 -7.09
C SER A 259 1.57 -2.76 -7.60
N ASP A 260 1.69 -2.69 -8.93
CA ASP A 260 2.56 -1.77 -9.65
C ASP A 260 1.82 -0.48 -10.00
N VAL A 261 0.53 -0.60 -10.35
CA VAL A 261 -0.34 0.52 -10.76
C VAL A 261 -1.66 0.47 -10.00
N CYS A 262 -2.10 1.62 -9.47
CA CYS A 262 -3.38 1.79 -8.80
C CYS A 262 -4.39 2.49 -9.72
N LEU A 263 -5.56 1.89 -9.91
CA LEU A 263 -6.71 2.52 -10.55
C LEU A 263 -7.62 3.10 -9.48
N ILE A 264 -7.66 4.42 -9.36
CA ILE A 264 -8.47 5.15 -8.38
C ILE A 264 -9.82 5.45 -8.99
N MET A 265 -10.84 4.67 -8.60
CA MET A 265 -12.20 4.76 -9.15
C MET A 265 -13.00 5.87 -8.49
N ILE A 266 -13.51 6.81 -9.27
CA ILE A 266 -14.39 7.91 -8.85
C ILE A 266 -15.74 7.77 -9.57
N ASP A 267 -16.86 8.00 -8.87
CA ASP A 267 -18.19 8.02 -9.46
C ASP A 267 -18.48 9.41 -10.06
N ALA A 268 -18.63 9.47 -11.38
CA ALA A 268 -18.91 10.71 -12.09
C ALA A 268 -20.25 11.37 -11.70
N THR A 269 -21.20 10.61 -11.15
CA THR A 269 -22.52 11.12 -10.77
C THR A 269 -22.52 11.86 -9.43
N GLU A 270 -21.54 11.50 -8.56
CA GLU A 270 -21.39 12.09 -7.23
C GLU A 270 -20.25 13.14 -7.16
N GLY A 271 -19.34 13.11 -8.14
CA GLY A 271 -18.10 13.91 -8.10
C GLY A 271 -17.09 13.35 -7.11
N VAL A 272 -16.06 14.15 -6.78
CA VAL A 272 -15.00 13.74 -5.83
C VAL A 272 -15.46 13.97 -4.40
N THR A 273 -15.45 12.91 -3.60
CA THR A 273 -15.82 12.94 -2.19
C THR A 273 -14.59 12.91 -1.29
N GLU A 274 -14.75 13.23 0.02
CA GLU A 274 -13.68 13.13 1.02
C GLU A 274 -13.12 11.70 1.11
N GLN A 275 -13.98 10.69 0.94
CA GLN A 275 -13.57 9.30 0.95
C GLN A 275 -12.70 8.94 -0.26
N ASP A 276 -13.01 9.47 -1.44
CA ASP A 276 -12.18 9.29 -2.64
C ASP A 276 -10.80 9.91 -2.43
N THR A 277 -10.73 11.09 -1.80
CA THR A 277 -9.47 11.77 -1.47
C THR A 277 -8.62 10.95 -0.49
N LYS A 278 -9.25 10.36 0.55
CA LYS A 278 -8.55 9.48 1.51
C LYS A 278 -7.98 8.23 0.83
N VAL A 279 -8.77 7.56 0.00
CA VAL A 279 -8.32 6.34 -0.72
C VAL A 279 -7.22 6.66 -1.73
N ALA A 280 -7.32 7.77 -2.45
CA ALA A 280 -6.27 8.24 -3.36
C ALA A 280 -4.97 8.58 -2.59
N GLY A 281 -5.10 9.17 -1.39
CA GLY A 281 -3.99 9.46 -0.49
C GLY A 281 -3.16 8.22 -0.12
N LEU A 282 -3.81 7.08 0.13
CA LEU A 282 -3.12 5.82 0.43
C LEU A 282 -2.19 5.38 -0.72
N ALA A 283 -2.65 5.47 -1.98
CA ALA A 283 -1.84 5.12 -3.13
C ALA A 283 -0.66 6.09 -3.33
N HIS A 284 -0.90 7.39 -3.06
CA HIS A 284 0.13 8.43 -3.14
C HIS A 284 1.22 8.23 -2.07
N GLU A 285 0.85 7.99 -0.82
CA GLU A 285 1.77 7.75 0.30
C GLU A 285 2.58 6.47 0.14
N ALA A 286 1.97 5.42 -0.43
CA ALA A 286 2.65 4.20 -0.80
C ALA A 286 3.60 4.36 -2.02
N GLY A 287 3.68 5.55 -2.60
CA GLY A 287 4.55 5.82 -3.75
C GLY A 287 4.14 5.07 -5.04
N LYS A 288 2.89 4.63 -5.15
CA LYS A 288 2.45 3.81 -6.28
C LYS A 288 2.09 4.65 -7.50
N ALA A 289 2.41 4.10 -8.66
CA ALA A 289 1.92 4.66 -9.91
C ALA A 289 0.39 4.61 -9.94
N SER A 290 -0.27 5.68 -10.40
CA SER A 290 -1.71 5.85 -10.22
C SER A 290 -2.39 6.46 -11.43
N ILE A 291 -3.61 5.98 -11.72
CA ILE A 291 -4.51 6.48 -12.74
C ILE A 291 -5.84 6.81 -12.08
N ILE A 292 -6.35 8.01 -12.28
CA ILE A 292 -7.68 8.42 -11.82
C ILE A 292 -8.70 8.00 -12.87
N VAL A 293 -9.64 7.13 -12.50
CA VAL A 293 -10.66 6.58 -13.39
C VAL A 293 -12.03 7.12 -12.99
N VAL A 294 -12.54 8.06 -13.77
CA VAL A 294 -13.88 8.65 -13.57
C VAL A 294 -14.89 7.76 -14.30
N ASN A 295 -15.60 6.94 -13.51
CA ASN A 295 -16.53 5.92 -13.98
C ASN A 295 -17.98 6.42 -13.99
N LYS A 296 -18.90 5.61 -14.57
CA LYS A 296 -20.31 5.91 -14.77
C LYS A 296 -20.54 7.14 -15.69
N TRP A 297 -19.60 7.37 -16.59
CA TRP A 297 -19.66 8.50 -17.52
C TRP A 297 -20.88 8.46 -18.45
N ASP A 298 -21.52 7.30 -18.62
CA ASP A 298 -22.76 7.12 -19.34
C ASP A 298 -23.98 7.77 -18.69
N LEU A 299 -23.96 7.97 -17.36
CA LEU A 299 -25.06 8.52 -16.58
C LEU A 299 -24.99 10.06 -16.42
N VAL A 300 -23.87 10.68 -16.78
CA VAL A 300 -23.69 12.12 -16.67
C VAL A 300 -24.33 12.84 -17.86
N GLU A 301 -25.16 13.87 -17.60
CA GLU A 301 -25.63 14.78 -18.63
C GLU A 301 -24.47 15.62 -19.16
N LYS A 302 -24.30 15.62 -20.49
CA LYS A 302 -23.12 16.17 -21.15
C LYS A 302 -23.46 17.42 -21.93
N ASP A 303 -22.79 18.51 -21.60
CA ASP A 303 -22.60 19.66 -22.47
C ASP A 303 -21.15 19.67 -23.03
N GLY A 304 -20.84 20.61 -23.91
CA GLY A 304 -19.50 20.70 -24.53
C GLY A 304 -18.35 20.97 -23.55
N LYS A 305 -18.62 21.28 -22.28
CA LYS A 305 -17.63 21.62 -21.23
C LYS A 305 -17.68 20.71 -20.01
N THR A 306 -18.59 19.76 -19.96
CA THR A 306 -18.81 18.90 -18.77
C THR A 306 -17.53 18.12 -18.42
N MET A 307 -16.83 17.58 -19.40
CA MET A 307 -15.60 16.82 -19.18
C MET A 307 -14.48 17.70 -18.62
N ASP A 308 -14.33 18.91 -19.11
CA ASP A 308 -13.26 19.82 -18.67
C ASP A 308 -13.55 20.35 -17.26
N ARG A 309 -14.80 20.69 -16.96
CA ARG A 309 -15.21 21.07 -15.60
C ARG A 309 -14.93 19.96 -14.59
N MET A 310 -15.33 18.72 -14.89
CA MET A 310 -15.09 17.59 -14.00
C MET A 310 -13.60 17.27 -13.87
N ARG A 311 -12.81 17.39 -14.95
CA ARG A 311 -11.36 17.25 -14.87
C ARG A 311 -10.75 18.28 -13.93
N GLU A 312 -11.20 19.52 -13.99
CA GLU A 312 -10.72 20.59 -13.11
C GLU A 312 -11.12 20.34 -11.65
N GLU A 313 -12.34 19.91 -11.38
CA GLU A 313 -12.81 19.50 -10.05
C GLU A 313 -11.95 18.38 -9.46
N VAL A 314 -11.67 17.33 -10.25
CA VAL A 314 -10.80 16.23 -9.84
C VAL A 314 -9.37 16.74 -9.54
N ARG A 315 -8.82 17.62 -10.37
CA ARG A 315 -7.50 18.22 -10.17
C ARG A 315 -7.41 19.08 -8.92
N GLN A 316 -8.45 19.83 -8.60
CA GLN A 316 -8.51 20.65 -7.39
C GLN A 316 -8.62 19.77 -6.14
N SER A 317 -9.48 18.76 -6.16
CA SER A 317 -9.69 17.85 -5.03
C SER A 317 -8.49 16.93 -4.76
N LEU A 318 -7.76 16.53 -5.80
CA LEU A 318 -6.57 15.68 -5.73
C LEU A 318 -5.30 16.46 -6.12
N ALA A 319 -5.15 17.68 -5.60
CA ALA A 319 -4.03 18.58 -5.92
C ALA A 319 -2.65 18.03 -5.56
N TYR A 320 -2.56 17.06 -4.64
CA TYR A 320 -1.34 16.37 -4.27
C TYR A 320 -0.91 15.28 -5.28
N MET A 321 -1.80 14.91 -6.23
CA MET A 321 -1.53 13.95 -7.30
C MET A 321 -1.61 14.56 -8.71
N PRO A 322 -0.93 15.68 -9.01
CA PRO A 322 -1.01 16.33 -10.32
C PRO A 322 -0.46 15.46 -11.46
N TYR A 323 0.36 14.46 -11.12
CA TYR A 323 1.00 13.52 -12.04
C TYR A 323 0.06 12.43 -12.56
N ALA A 324 -1.03 12.11 -11.83
CA ALA A 324 -1.91 11.01 -12.19
C ALA A 324 -2.80 11.39 -13.40
N PRO A 325 -2.77 10.65 -14.52
CA PRO A 325 -3.67 10.88 -15.64
C PRO A 325 -5.12 10.59 -15.26
N ILE A 326 -6.07 11.30 -15.92
CA ILE A 326 -7.50 11.15 -15.68
C ILE A 326 -8.14 10.53 -16.91
N LEU A 327 -8.81 9.39 -16.74
CA LEU A 327 -9.55 8.69 -17.77
C LEU A 327 -11.04 8.58 -17.41
N PHE A 328 -11.91 9.01 -18.33
CA PHE A 328 -13.37 8.92 -18.20
C PHE A 328 -13.87 7.66 -18.88
N ILE A 329 -14.52 6.77 -18.15
CA ILE A 329 -15.03 5.48 -18.64
C ILE A 329 -16.49 5.23 -18.26
N SER A 330 -17.08 4.24 -18.90
CA SER A 330 -18.27 3.54 -18.37
C SER A 330 -17.96 2.05 -18.29
N ALA A 331 -17.77 1.54 -17.09
CA ALA A 331 -17.57 0.11 -16.85
C ALA A 331 -18.80 -0.71 -17.27
N LYS A 332 -20.01 -0.13 -17.22
CA LYS A 332 -21.25 -0.78 -17.61
C LYS A 332 -21.36 -0.97 -19.12
N THR A 333 -21.06 0.06 -19.89
CA THR A 333 -21.20 0.03 -21.37
C THR A 333 -19.91 -0.44 -22.06
N GLY A 334 -18.77 -0.45 -21.36
CA GLY A 334 -17.45 -0.72 -21.93
C GLY A 334 -16.79 0.50 -22.57
N GLN A 335 -17.41 1.67 -22.51
CA GLN A 335 -16.88 2.88 -23.13
C GLN A 335 -15.50 3.25 -22.62
N ARG A 336 -14.50 3.29 -23.49
CA ARG A 336 -13.08 3.64 -23.22
C ARG A 336 -12.35 2.72 -22.23
N VAL A 337 -12.88 1.53 -21.95
CA VAL A 337 -12.18 0.53 -21.12
C VAL A 337 -10.95 0.00 -21.83
N ASP A 338 -10.98 -0.11 -23.17
CA ASP A 338 -9.85 -0.46 -24.02
C ASP A 338 -8.63 0.47 -23.84
N LYS A 339 -8.88 1.78 -23.67
CA LYS A 339 -7.83 2.78 -23.47
C LYS A 339 -7.14 2.66 -22.11
N LEU A 340 -7.77 1.98 -21.16
CA LEU A 340 -7.22 1.81 -19.82
C LEU A 340 -5.95 0.97 -19.85
N PHE A 341 -5.88 -0.07 -20.67
CA PHE A 341 -4.72 -0.97 -20.73
C PHE A 341 -3.48 -0.27 -21.29
N ALA A 342 -3.63 0.49 -22.36
CA ALA A 342 -2.55 1.30 -22.91
C ALA A 342 -2.02 2.32 -21.88
N LEU A 343 -2.92 2.91 -21.10
CA LEU A 343 -2.56 3.87 -20.05
C LEU A 343 -1.87 3.19 -18.86
N ILE A 344 -2.30 1.98 -18.47
CA ILE A 344 -1.64 1.17 -17.43
C ILE A 344 -0.19 0.84 -17.86
N ASP A 345 0.00 0.36 -19.08
CA ASP A 345 1.32 0.06 -19.61
C ASP A 345 2.21 1.31 -19.64
N GLN A 346 1.70 2.42 -20.18
CA GLN A 346 2.42 3.71 -20.21
C GLN A 346 2.86 4.13 -18.79
N VAL A 347 1.98 4.11 -17.82
CA VAL A 347 2.23 4.56 -16.44
C VAL A 347 3.23 3.62 -15.74
N SER A 348 3.11 2.30 -15.95
CA SER A 348 4.06 1.31 -15.42
C SER A 348 5.48 1.52 -15.99
N ASN A 349 5.58 1.77 -17.30
CA ASN A 349 6.84 2.06 -17.98
C ASN A 349 7.46 3.37 -17.46
N GLN A 350 6.66 4.41 -17.24
CA GLN A 350 7.12 5.67 -16.64
C GLN A 350 7.66 5.49 -15.21
N ALA A 351 6.99 4.67 -14.40
CA ALA A 351 7.42 4.37 -13.03
C ALA A 351 8.74 3.57 -12.99
N SER A 352 9.01 2.78 -14.01
CA SER A 352 10.21 1.93 -14.13
C SER A 352 11.37 2.62 -14.86
N MET A 353 11.17 3.85 -15.35
CA MET A 353 12.16 4.57 -16.16
C MET A 353 13.47 4.79 -15.41
N ARG A 354 14.60 4.45 -16.07
CA ARG A 354 15.95 4.76 -15.62
C ARG A 354 16.51 5.94 -16.39
N ILE A 355 16.85 7.00 -15.69
CA ILE A 355 17.44 8.23 -16.24
C ILE A 355 18.91 8.27 -15.85
N THR A 356 19.78 8.49 -16.83
CA THR A 356 21.23 8.54 -16.57
C THR A 356 21.61 9.77 -15.74
N THR A 357 22.64 9.65 -14.93
CA THR A 357 23.18 10.75 -14.11
C THR A 357 23.57 11.96 -14.97
N GLY A 358 24.08 11.73 -16.17
CA GLY A 358 24.44 12.81 -17.10
C GLY A 358 23.22 13.65 -17.52
N MET A 359 22.12 12.99 -17.93
CA MET A 359 20.86 13.68 -18.31
C MET A 359 20.27 14.45 -17.12
N LEU A 360 20.26 13.83 -15.93
CA LEU A 360 19.78 14.50 -14.70
C LEU A 360 20.58 15.76 -14.37
N ASN A 361 21.92 15.72 -14.51
CA ASN A 361 22.74 16.87 -14.22
C ASN A 361 22.64 17.97 -15.29
N THR A 362 22.31 17.65 -16.52
CA THR A 362 21.95 18.65 -17.55
C THR A 362 20.67 19.38 -17.14
N VAL A 363 19.63 18.66 -16.74
CA VAL A 363 18.36 19.27 -16.23
C VAL A 363 18.61 20.10 -14.98
N LEU A 364 19.46 19.63 -14.07
CA LEU A 364 19.81 20.35 -12.85
C LEU A 364 20.54 21.66 -13.16
N ALA A 365 21.48 21.66 -14.10
CA ALA A 365 22.20 22.86 -14.52
C ALA A 365 21.27 23.89 -15.16
N ASP A 366 20.37 23.45 -16.05
CA ASP A 366 19.36 24.30 -16.67
C ASP A 366 18.40 24.89 -15.62
N ALA A 367 17.96 24.06 -14.66
CA ALA A 367 17.08 24.50 -13.58
C ALA A 367 17.76 25.57 -12.72
N GLN A 368 19.03 25.39 -12.32
CA GLN A 368 19.82 26.37 -11.54
C GLN A 368 20.07 27.67 -12.31
N THR A 369 20.14 27.60 -13.64
CA THR A 369 20.32 28.79 -14.50
C THR A 369 19.03 29.61 -14.57
N ARG A 370 17.87 28.95 -14.65
CA ARG A 370 16.56 29.62 -14.73
C ARG A 370 16.12 30.20 -13.38
N VAL A 371 16.29 29.41 -12.31
CA VAL A 371 15.94 29.81 -10.95
C VAL A 371 17.13 29.52 -10.03
N GLN A 372 17.77 30.59 -9.57
CA GLN A 372 18.93 30.42 -8.69
C GLN A 372 18.54 29.76 -7.37
N PRO A 373 19.40 28.85 -6.84
CA PRO A 373 19.17 28.23 -5.54
C PRO A 373 18.99 29.27 -4.42
N PRO A 374 18.14 29.02 -3.43
CA PRO A 374 17.83 29.96 -2.36
C PRO A 374 19.04 30.31 -1.52
N THR A 375 18.97 31.48 -0.90
CA THR A 375 19.96 31.98 0.07
C THR A 375 19.25 32.26 1.39
N ASP A 376 19.74 31.71 2.49
CA ASP A 376 19.26 32.00 3.84
C ASP A 376 20.39 32.59 4.69
N LYS A 377 20.12 33.73 5.36
CA LYS A 377 21.06 34.43 6.27
C LYS A 377 22.47 34.59 5.69
N GLY A 378 22.56 34.92 4.40
CA GLY A 378 23.83 35.10 3.69
C GLY A 378 24.53 33.80 3.27
N ARG A 379 23.97 32.63 3.57
CA ARG A 379 24.46 31.34 3.10
C ARG A 379 23.69 30.91 1.86
N ARG A 380 24.39 30.69 0.76
CA ARG A 380 23.80 30.24 -0.50
C ARG A 380 23.75 28.71 -0.57
N LEU A 381 22.60 28.15 -0.96
CA LEU A 381 22.48 26.73 -1.34
C LEU A 381 23.35 26.48 -2.58
N LYS A 382 24.26 25.51 -2.49
CA LYS A 382 25.02 24.97 -3.62
C LYS A 382 24.62 23.53 -3.86
N ILE A 383 24.09 23.24 -5.03
CA ILE A 383 23.73 21.89 -5.44
C ILE A 383 24.84 21.38 -6.35
N TYR A 384 25.40 20.23 -6.05
CA TYR A 384 26.57 19.70 -6.73
C TYR A 384 26.18 18.78 -7.89
N TYR A 385 25.34 17.80 -7.63
CA TYR A 385 24.85 16.86 -8.64
C TYR A 385 23.58 16.15 -8.15
N MET A 386 22.93 15.46 -9.07
CA MET A 386 21.74 14.64 -8.81
C MET A 386 21.90 13.29 -9.48
N THR A 387 21.43 12.22 -8.83
CA THR A 387 21.44 10.85 -9.36
C THR A 387 20.14 10.15 -9.04
N GLN A 388 19.77 9.13 -9.84
CA GLN A 388 18.64 8.26 -9.57
C GLN A 388 19.12 7.02 -8.82
N VAL A 389 18.50 6.73 -7.67
CA VAL A 389 18.84 5.59 -6.79
C VAL A 389 17.76 4.50 -6.79
N GLY A 390 16.55 4.81 -7.26
CA GLY A 390 15.44 3.87 -7.26
C GLY A 390 14.46 4.07 -8.41
N ILE A 391 13.62 3.06 -8.63
CA ILE A 391 12.47 3.06 -9.53
C ILE A 391 11.25 2.54 -8.76
N ARG A 392 10.05 2.80 -9.25
CA ARG A 392 8.78 2.34 -8.66
C ARG A 392 8.59 2.72 -7.18
N PRO A 393 8.64 4.02 -6.80
CA PRO A 393 8.66 5.21 -7.66
C PRO A 393 10.09 5.66 -8.03
N PRO A 394 10.25 6.49 -9.08
CA PRO A 394 11.52 7.13 -9.38
C PRO A 394 12.03 7.93 -8.19
N HIS A 395 13.19 7.54 -7.67
CA HIS A 395 13.81 8.14 -6.50
C HIS A 395 15.14 8.80 -6.90
N PHE A 396 15.22 10.10 -6.69
CA PHE A 396 16.40 10.91 -6.99
C PHE A 396 17.03 11.43 -5.71
N VAL A 397 18.35 11.44 -5.68
CA VAL A 397 19.14 12.04 -4.58
C VAL A 397 19.86 13.27 -5.11
N VAL A 398 19.65 14.39 -4.45
CA VAL A 398 20.30 15.66 -4.74
C VAL A 398 21.35 15.94 -3.68
N PHE A 399 22.61 16.10 -4.09
CA PHE A 399 23.70 16.39 -3.20
C PHE A 399 23.99 17.89 -3.14
N CYS A 400 24.01 18.46 -1.93
CA CYS A 400 24.22 19.88 -1.71
C CYS A 400 25.23 20.17 -0.58
N ASN A 401 25.50 21.44 -0.33
CA ASN A 401 26.39 21.86 0.74
C ASN A 401 25.73 21.84 2.14
N ASP A 402 24.45 22.14 2.23
CA ASP A 402 23.68 22.12 3.48
C ASP A 402 22.20 21.84 3.17
N ALA A 403 21.69 20.69 3.61
CA ALA A 403 20.33 20.26 3.35
C ALA A 403 19.27 21.20 3.97
N ARG A 404 19.60 21.90 5.07
CA ARG A 404 18.70 22.85 5.74
C ARG A 404 18.40 24.09 4.92
N LEU A 405 19.23 24.40 3.92
CA LEU A 405 19.01 25.51 2.98
C LEU A 405 18.08 25.12 1.84
N PHE A 406 17.73 23.84 1.73
CA PHE A 406 16.91 23.33 0.66
C PHE A 406 15.41 23.54 0.98
N HIS A 407 14.88 24.68 0.57
CA HIS A 407 13.47 25.02 0.84
C HIS A 407 12.53 24.17 0.00
N PHE A 408 11.38 23.77 0.56
CA PHE A 408 10.40 22.91 -0.10
C PHE A 408 9.92 23.45 -1.47
N SER A 409 9.83 24.77 -1.64
CA SER A 409 9.44 25.37 -2.92
C SER A 409 10.48 25.13 -4.02
N TYR A 410 11.76 25.08 -3.66
CA TYR A 410 12.84 24.76 -4.61
C TYR A 410 12.86 23.27 -4.95
N GLN A 411 12.55 22.42 -3.98
CA GLN A 411 12.36 20.99 -4.21
C GLN A 411 11.23 20.74 -5.22
N ARG A 412 10.05 21.34 -5.01
CA ARG A 412 8.93 21.28 -5.96
C ARG A 412 9.29 21.81 -7.35
N TYR A 413 10.08 22.88 -7.40
CA TYR A 413 10.56 23.41 -8.68
C TYR A 413 11.43 22.39 -9.42
N LEU A 414 12.37 21.73 -8.74
CA LEU A 414 13.22 20.69 -9.33
C LEU A 414 12.39 19.48 -9.78
N GLU A 415 11.44 19.02 -8.97
CA GLU A 415 10.50 17.95 -9.35
C GLU A 415 9.75 18.28 -10.64
N ASN A 416 9.27 19.52 -10.74
CA ASN A 416 8.60 19.99 -11.97
C ASN A 416 9.55 20.04 -13.17
N CYS A 417 10.82 20.44 -12.99
CA CYS A 417 11.82 20.42 -14.05
C CYS A 417 12.09 18.99 -14.56
N ILE A 418 12.26 18.03 -13.63
CA ILE A 418 12.44 16.62 -13.95
C ILE A 418 11.22 16.09 -14.72
N ARG A 419 10.02 16.35 -14.19
CA ARG A 419 8.76 15.90 -14.80
C ARG A 419 8.52 16.51 -16.18
N ASN A 420 8.78 17.79 -16.36
CA ASN A 420 8.61 18.46 -17.65
C ASN A 420 9.61 17.95 -18.72
N THR A 421 10.78 17.47 -18.28
CA THR A 421 11.80 16.98 -19.21
C THR A 421 11.60 15.50 -19.57
N PHE A 422 11.27 14.66 -18.58
CA PHE A 422 11.21 13.20 -18.75
C PHE A 422 9.80 12.64 -18.81
N GLY A 423 8.76 13.43 -18.55
CA GLY A 423 7.36 13.00 -18.47
C GLY A 423 7.04 12.51 -17.06
N LEU A 424 7.38 11.27 -16.75
CA LEU A 424 7.07 10.59 -15.48
C LEU A 424 5.57 10.72 -15.11
N GLU A 425 4.70 10.62 -16.12
CA GLU A 425 3.25 10.66 -15.97
C GLU A 425 2.77 9.43 -15.20
N GLY A 426 1.81 9.62 -14.31
CA GLY A 426 1.21 8.55 -13.53
C GLY A 426 2.03 8.08 -12.33
N THR A 427 3.27 8.54 -12.14
CA THR A 427 4.12 8.13 -11.01
C THR A 427 4.53 9.31 -10.14
N PRO A 428 4.50 9.18 -8.80
CA PRO A 428 5.12 10.16 -7.92
C PRO A 428 6.64 10.18 -8.11
N ILE A 429 7.26 11.28 -7.73
CA ILE A 429 8.72 11.43 -7.69
C ILE A 429 9.13 11.56 -6.22
N VAL A 430 10.13 10.78 -5.80
CA VAL A 430 10.76 10.94 -4.51
C VAL A 430 12.08 11.70 -4.70
N LEU A 431 12.23 12.82 -4.01
CA LEU A 431 13.44 13.63 -4.06
C LEU A 431 14.06 13.72 -2.65
N SER A 432 15.18 13.03 -2.45
CA SER A 432 15.94 13.07 -1.21
C SER A 432 17.08 14.06 -1.31
N ILE A 433 17.26 14.88 -0.27
CA ILE A 433 18.33 15.87 -0.20
C ILE A 433 19.40 15.33 0.76
N ARG A 434 20.66 15.25 0.30
CA ARG A 434 21.81 14.82 1.11
C ARG A 434 22.91 15.86 1.11
N GLN A 435 23.56 16.03 2.25
CA GLN A 435 24.74 16.87 2.35
C GLN A 435 25.97 16.07 1.88
N ARG A 436 26.86 16.71 1.14
CA ARG A 436 28.10 16.08 0.68
C ARG A 436 29.01 15.77 1.87
N GLY A 437 29.30 14.50 2.10
CA GLY A 437 30.12 13.99 3.21
C GLY A 437 29.35 13.25 4.29
N ASP A 438 28.02 13.22 4.25
CA ASP A 438 27.25 12.32 5.09
C ASP A 438 27.54 10.88 4.63
N LYS A 439 28.07 10.06 5.55
CA LYS A 439 28.26 8.62 5.30
C LYS A 439 26.89 7.95 5.23
N GLU A 440 26.77 6.94 4.39
CA GLU A 440 25.64 6.03 4.42
C GLU A 440 25.60 5.37 5.80
N GLU A 441 24.56 5.69 6.58
CA GLU A 441 24.16 4.92 7.75
C GLU A 441 23.15 3.85 7.35
#